data_580012de3862181c3c0018c4edaff56c
#
_entry.id   580012de3862181c3c0018c4edaff56c
#
_cell.length_a   1.000
_cell.length_b   1.000
_cell.length_c   1.000
_cell.angle_alpha   90.00
_cell.angle_beta   90.00
_cell.angle_gamma   90.00
#
_symmetry.space_group_name_H-M   'P 1'
#
loop_
_entity.id
_entity.type
_entity.pdbx_description
1 polymer ?
#
loop_
_entity_poly.entity_id
_entity_poly.type
_entity_poly.pdbx_seq_one_letter_code
_entity_poly.pdbx_strand_id
1 'polypeptide(L)'
;MGTFLSFVLWEAGSNRQSSPDLIIPQQFFTDLPGCSAIISGDVEDRQGELEVLLASRKRQHSLSEDFYLNVTKDCSSYIKNRGFITAPLSQEEKDFPIAYSMVIHEKIEMFERLLRAVYTPQNIYCVHVDQNSSKEYQKAVEAIVSCFSNVFVASKLESVVYASWSRVQADLNCMKDLLNSHVQWRYLLNTCGTDFPIKTNGEMVQALKALNGRNSMESEATNDYKKSRWQYHFNVTNTVIRTDVRKSPPPISSPMFTGNAYIVVTRAFVEHVMQDREVQQLLEWERDTYSPDEHLWATLQRMPSVPGSMPANIKYDVSDMQALARVVKWSYLAGDMKDGAPYYPCTGTYRRAVCVYGVGDVPWLLRQQQLFANKFDPEVDDVAIRCMESVLRFKAVRPVTH
;
A
#
# COMPACT_ATOMS: atom_id res chain seq x y z
N MET A 1 -16.04 -27.04 -34.87
CA MET A 1 -14.98 -26.19 -35.45
C MET A 1 -14.53 -25.25 -34.37
N GLY A 2 -13.45 -25.59 -33.72
CA GLY A 2 -12.88 -24.80 -32.65
C GLY A 2 -11.76 -23.90 -33.18
N THR A 3 -11.83 -22.62 -32.91
CA THR A 3 -10.76 -21.68 -33.18
C THR A 3 -9.91 -21.51 -31.94
N PHE A 4 -8.70 -22.04 -32.00
CA PHE A 4 -7.61 -21.78 -31.02
C PHE A 4 -7.13 -20.34 -31.25
N LEU A 5 -7.22 -19.50 -30.23
CA LEU A 5 -6.53 -18.22 -30.16
C LEU A 5 -5.12 -18.46 -29.63
N SER A 6 -4.14 -18.35 -30.50
CA SER A 6 -2.72 -18.40 -30.21
C SER A 6 -2.32 -17.13 -29.46
N PHE A 7 -1.85 -17.25 -28.21
CA PHE A 7 -1.14 -16.20 -27.52
C PHE A 7 0.27 -16.08 -28.11
N VAL A 8 0.52 -14.98 -28.79
CA VAL A 8 1.87 -14.60 -29.24
C VAL A 8 2.64 -14.09 -28.00
N LEU A 9 3.56 -14.89 -27.52
CA LEU A 9 4.57 -14.47 -26.56
C LEU A 9 5.57 -13.56 -27.27
N TRP A 10 5.61 -12.31 -26.86
CA TRP A 10 6.60 -11.35 -27.33
C TRP A 10 7.85 -11.49 -26.45
N GLU A 11 8.90 -12.06 -27.02
CA GLU A 11 10.24 -12.07 -26.43
C GLU A 11 10.83 -10.65 -26.50
N ALA A 12 10.77 -9.93 -25.39
CA ALA A 12 11.57 -8.74 -25.20
C ALA A 12 12.84 -9.14 -24.42
N GLY A 13 13.90 -9.40 -25.18
CA GLY A 13 15.24 -9.59 -24.61
C GLY A 13 15.70 -8.33 -23.86
N SER A 14 15.56 -8.32 -22.53
CA SER A 14 16.12 -7.29 -21.70
C SER A 14 17.56 -7.65 -21.34
N ASN A 15 18.54 -7.00 -21.97
CA ASN A 15 19.92 -6.98 -21.52
C ASN A 15 19.98 -6.29 -20.16
N ARG A 16 19.90 -7.05 -19.09
CA ARG A 16 20.23 -6.57 -17.74
C ARG A 16 21.76 -6.45 -17.65
N GLN A 17 22.30 -5.27 -17.85
CA GLN A 17 23.65 -4.97 -17.41
C GLN A 17 23.68 -5.01 -15.88
N SER A 18 24.40 -5.98 -15.31
CA SER A 18 24.67 -6.02 -13.88
C SER A 18 25.47 -4.78 -13.50
N SER A 19 24.87 -3.91 -12.71
CA SER A 19 25.59 -2.79 -12.10
C SER A 19 26.68 -3.35 -11.15
N PRO A 20 27.96 -2.94 -11.27
CA PRO A 20 29.06 -3.51 -10.50
C PRO A 20 29.00 -3.24 -8.99
N ASP A 21 28.13 -2.34 -8.54
CA ASP A 21 28.17 -1.82 -7.17
C ASP A 21 27.08 -2.38 -6.23
N LEU A 22 26.29 -3.37 -6.67
CA LEU A 22 25.25 -3.95 -5.83
C LEU A 22 25.82 -5.05 -4.92
N ILE A 23 26.67 -4.67 -3.96
CA ILE A 23 27.09 -5.59 -2.89
C ILE A 23 25.95 -5.72 -1.90
N ILE A 24 25.08 -6.72 -2.11
CA ILE A 24 24.02 -7.08 -1.17
C ILE A 24 24.67 -7.98 -0.11
N PRO A 25 24.69 -7.56 1.17
CA PRO A 25 25.25 -8.40 2.22
C PRO A 25 24.53 -9.76 2.25
N GLN A 26 25.29 -10.87 2.19
CA GLN A 26 24.74 -12.24 2.27
C GLN A 26 23.85 -12.50 3.48
N GLN A 27 24.03 -11.73 4.57
CA GLN A 27 23.21 -11.82 5.80
C GLN A 27 21.69 -11.60 5.57
N PHE A 28 21.30 -10.90 4.49
CA PHE A 28 19.89 -10.70 4.16
C PHE A 28 19.27 -11.83 3.35
N PHE A 29 20.07 -12.81 2.95
CA PHE A 29 19.63 -14.02 2.26
C PHE A 29 19.58 -15.24 3.17
N THR A 30 19.78 -15.09 4.48
CA THR A 30 19.52 -16.18 5.39
C THR A 30 18.05 -16.51 5.29
N ASP A 31 17.78 -17.60 4.57
CA ASP A 31 16.49 -18.26 4.58
C ASP A 31 16.12 -18.46 6.04
N LEU A 32 15.09 -17.75 6.47
CA LEU A 32 14.56 -18.02 7.80
C LEU A 32 14.10 -19.47 7.77
N PRO A 33 14.63 -20.33 8.66
CA PRO A 33 14.23 -21.72 8.69
C PRO A 33 12.70 -21.84 8.61
N GLY A 34 12.21 -22.51 7.58
CA GLY A 34 10.79 -22.74 7.37
C GLY A 34 10.06 -21.77 6.44
N CYS A 35 10.59 -20.59 6.07
CA CYS A 35 9.91 -19.71 5.11
C CYS A 35 9.76 -20.35 3.74
N SER A 36 10.79 -21.05 3.24
CA SER A 36 10.73 -21.77 1.96
C SER A 36 9.65 -22.83 1.97
N ALA A 37 9.58 -23.64 3.03
CA ALA A 37 8.59 -24.70 3.19
C ALA A 37 7.16 -24.13 3.29
N ILE A 38 6.97 -23.03 4.05
CA ILE A 38 5.69 -22.34 4.15
C ILE A 38 5.24 -21.82 2.79
N ILE A 39 6.15 -21.24 2.02
CA ILE A 39 5.84 -20.61 0.73
C ILE A 39 5.57 -21.66 -0.35
N SER A 40 6.33 -22.75 -0.38
CA SER A 40 6.13 -23.85 -1.32
C SER A 40 4.84 -24.63 -1.04
N GLY A 41 4.34 -24.57 0.18
CA GLY A 41 3.21 -25.38 0.63
C GLY A 41 3.57 -26.87 0.75
N ASP A 42 4.85 -27.17 0.90
CA ASP A 42 5.36 -28.55 0.99
C ASP A 42 4.91 -29.17 2.32
N VAL A 43 4.02 -30.14 2.22
CA VAL A 43 3.36 -30.77 3.39
C VAL A 43 4.31 -31.69 4.14
N GLU A 44 5.43 -32.09 3.52
CA GLU A 44 6.39 -33.02 4.12
C GLU A 44 7.29 -32.33 5.16
N ASP A 45 7.46 -31.02 5.11
CA ASP A 45 8.29 -30.26 6.08
C ASP A 45 7.47 -29.59 7.20
N ARG A 46 6.48 -30.29 7.76
CA ARG A 46 5.73 -29.83 8.94
C ARG A 46 6.61 -29.56 10.17
N GLN A 47 7.79 -30.14 10.21
CA GLN A 47 8.74 -29.93 11.32
C GLN A 47 9.36 -28.53 11.23
N GLY A 48 9.67 -28.06 10.01
CA GLY A 48 10.12 -26.69 9.75
C GLY A 48 9.04 -25.65 10.10
N GLU A 49 7.78 -25.90 9.74
CA GLU A 49 6.66 -25.04 10.13
C GLU A 49 6.52 -24.90 11.65
N LEU A 50 6.68 -26.01 12.38
CA LEU A 50 6.60 -26.00 13.83
C LEU A 50 7.79 -25.27 14.46
N GLU A 51 8.99 -25.43 13.92
CA GLU A 51 10.19 -24.73 14.39
C GLU A 51 10.07 -23.21 14.15
N VAL A 52 9.54 -22.78 13.02
CA VAL A 52 9.25 -21.37 12.71
C VAL A 52 8.18 -20.81 13.64
N LEU A 53 7.11 -21.56 13.88
CA LEU A 53 6.07 -21.18 14.83
C LEU A 53 6.59 -21.09 16.26
N LEU A 54 7.50 -21.97 16.66
CA LEU A 54 8.13 -21.94 17.97
C LEU A 54 9.17 -20.82 18.07
N ALA A 55 9.93 -20.54 17.02
CA ALA A 55 10.85 -19.40 16.96
C ALA A 55 10.11 -18.06 17.00
N SER A 56 8.92 -17.97 16.39
CA SER A 56 8.09 -16.76 16.40
C SER A 56 7.59 -16.40 17.80
N ARG A 57 7.43 -17.39 18.70
CA ARG A 57 7.10 -17.16 20.11
C ARG A 57 8.24 -16.54 20.92
N LYS A 58 9.50 -16.64 20.45
CA LYS A 58 10.63 -15.86 21.01
C LYS A 58 10.70 -14.51 20.33
N ARG A 59 9.76 -13.62 20.65
CA ARG A 59 9.75 -12.25 20.15
C ARG A 59 11.11 -11.60 20.39
N GLN A 60 11.80 -11.21 19.33
CA GLN A 60 12.81 -10.16 19.43
C GLN A 60 12.07 -8.87 19.83
N HIS A 61 12.65 -8.11 20.75
CA HIS A 61 12.11 -6.78 21.08
C HIS A 61 12.01 -5.96 19.79
N SER A 62 10.87 -5.30 19.59
CA SER A 62 10.69 -4.33 18.51
C SER A 62 11.79 -3.26 18.61
N LEU A 63 12.33 -2.85 17.46
CA LEU A 63 13.32 -1.78 17.41
C LEU A 63 12.63 -0.46 17.77
N SER A 64 13.19 0.23 18.78
CA SER A 64 12.61 1.46 19.33
C SER A 64 13.00 2.70 18.50
N GLU A 65 12.35 3.81 18.78
CA GLU A 65 12.69 5.14 18.27
C GLU A 65 14.14 5.49 18.58
N ASP A 66 14.62 5.20 19.79
CA ASP A 66 16.02 5.45 20.21
C ASP A 66 17.02 4.65 19.37
N PHE A 67 16.70 3.43 19.00
CA PHE A 67 17.53 2.66 18.07
C PHE A 67 17.72 3.41 16.74
N TYR A 68 16.62 3.88 16.14
CA TYR A 68 16.69 4.59 14.86
C TYR A 68 17.38 5.95 14.99
N LEU A 69 17.10 6.72 16.03
CA LEU A 69 17.80 7.97 16.33
C LEU A 69 19.33 7.78 16.49
N ASN A 70 19.75 6.61 16.93
CA ASN A 70 21.18 6.31 17.08
C ASN A 70 21.82 5.84 15.78
N VAL A 71 21.21 4.88 15.06
CA VAL A 71 21.82 4.30 13.85
C VAL A 71 21.81 5.26 12.66
N THR A 72 20.88 6.21 12.58
CA THR A 72 20.78 7.21 11.51
C THR A 72 21.77 8.36 11.66
N LYS A 73 22.55 8.43 12.75
CA LYS A 73 23.67 9.39 12.86
C LYS A 73 24.73 9.18 11.78
N ASP A 74 24.85 7.95 11.28
CA ASP A 74 25.63 7.61 10.10
C ASP A 74 24.70 6.98 9.06
N CYS A 75 24.17 7.83 8.17
CA CYS A 75 23.23 7.40 7.13
C CYS A 75 23.83 6.36 6.18
N SER A 76 25.12 6.45 5.86
CA SER A 76 25.76 5.49 4.96
C SER A 76 25.79 4.08 5.57
N SER A 77 26.22 3.98 6.81
CA SER A 77 26.20 2.72 7.57
C SER A 77 24.78 2.22 7.79
N TYR A 78 23.83 3.12 8.11
CA TYR A 78 22.42 2.76 8.29
C TYR A 78 21.83 2.14 7.02
N ILE A 79 21.91 2.82 5.87
CA ILE A 79 21.41 2.35 4.57
C ILE A 79 22.00 0.98 4.22
N LYS A 80 23.32 0.84 4.34
CA LYS A 80 24.03 -0.40 4.06
C LYS A 80 23.62 -1.54 5.00
N ASN A 81 23.65 -1.29 6.30
CA ASN A 81 23.39 -2.32 7.32
C ASN A 81 21.92 -2.77 7.35
N ARG A 82 21.00 -1.85 7.00
CA ARG A 82 19.58 -2.20 6.83
C ARG A 82 19.26 -2.80 5.46
N GLY A 83 20.19 -2.76 4.51
CA GLY A 83 20.06 -3.41 3.22
C GLY A 83 19.10 -2.69 2.26
N PHE A 84 19.03 -1.37 2.30
CA PHE A 84 18.25 -0.62 1.31
C PHE A 84 18.83 -0.80 -0.10
N ILE A 85 17.96 -0.82 -1.11
CA ILE A 85 18.36 -0.89 -2.52
C ILE A 85 18.82 0.49 -2.96
N THR A 86 20.09 0.65 -3.29
CA THR A 86 20.71 1.95 -3.61
C THR A 86 20.90 2.22 -5.10
N ALA A 87 20.50 1.26 -5.96
CA ALA A 87 20.53 1.42 -7.40
C ALA A 87 19.23 0.84 -8.02
N PRO A 88 18.77 1.37 -9.18
CA PRO A 88 17.69 0.74 -9.92
C PRO A 88 18.08 -0.69 -10.34
N LEU A 89 17.19 -1.65 -10.16
CA LEU A 89 17.50 -3.05 -10.48
C LEU A 89 17.32 -3.37 -11.96
N SER A 90 16.66 -2.51 -12.73
CA SER A 90 16.58 -2.60 -14.20
C SER A 90 16.41 -1.22 -14.81
N GLN A 91 16.69 -1.12 -16.13
CA GLN A 91 16.44 0.11 -16.88
C GLN A 91 14.95 0.45 -16.91
N GLU A 92 14.08 -0.56 -16.99
CA GLU A 92 12.65 -0.37 -16.97
C GLU A 92 12.15 0.27 -15.67
N GLU A 93 12.67 -0.18 -14.53
CA GLU A 93 12.36 0.43 -13.23
C GLU A 93 12.88 1.87 -13.15
N LYS A 94 14.09 2.13 -13.66
CA LYS A 94 14.69 3.46 -13.69
C LYS A 94 13.82 4.45 -14.49
N ASP A 95 13.28 4.03 -15.62
CA ASP A 95 12.51 4.87 -16.54
C ASP A 95 11.02 5.01 -16.14
N PHE A 96 10.61 4.31 -15.09
CA PHE A 96 9.23 4.32 -14.60
C PHE A 96 9.16 4.61 -13.08
N PRO A 97 9.49 5.84 -12.64
CA PRO A 97 9.41 6.20 -11.24
C PRO A 97 7.98 6.17 -10.69
N ILE A 98 7.85 5.71 -9.45
CA ILE A 98 6.60 5.63 -8.71
C ILE A 98 6.65 6.63 -7.55
N ALA A 99 5.52 7.30 -7.27
CA ALA A 99 5.34 8.14 -6.10
C ALA A 99 4.57 7.41 -5.01
N TYR A 100 4.94 7.65 -3.76
CA TYR A 100 4.26 7.07 -2.61
C TYR A 100 3.78 8.17 -1.66
N SER A 101 2.51 8.08 -1.23
CA SER A 101 1.95 8.81 -0.10
C SER A 101 1.87 7.82 1.08
N MET A 102 2.69 8.03 2.10
CA MET A 102 2.80 7.12 3.25
C MET A 102 2.24 7.82 4.50
N VAL A 103 1.04 7.45 4.94
CA VAL A 103 0.41 8.04 6.13
C VAL A 103 0.63 7.12 7.32
N ILE A 104 1.40 7.60 8.30
CA ILE A 104 1.87 6.81 9.44
C ILE A 104 1.63 7.52 10.77
N HIS A 105 1.56 6.75 11.89
CA HIS A 105 1.30 7.33 13.22
C HIS A 105 1.94 6.60 14.39
N GLU A 106 2.35 5.34 14.23
CA GLU A 106 2.91 4.50 15.29
C GLU A 106 3.81 3.39 14.71
N LYS A 107 4.52 2.66 15.58
CA LYS A 107 5.34 1.49 15.23
C LYS A 107 6.46 1.82 14.23
N ILE A 108 7.47 2.53 14.74
CA ILE A 108 8.60 3.01 13.93
C ILE A 108 9.31 1.90 13.16
N GLU A 109 9.45 0.71 13.75
CA GLU A 109 10.04 -0.44 13.07
C GLU A 109 9.21 -0.87 11.85
N MET A 110 7.87 -0.88 11.98
CA MET A 110 6.99 -1.25 10.87
C MET A 110 7.07 -0.22 9.72
N PHE A 111 7.17 1.06 10.06
CA PHE A 111 7.41 2.11 9.06
C PHE A 111 8.72 1.90 8.31
N GLU A 112 9.83 1.66 9.04
CA GLU A 112 11.12 1.42 8.39
C GLU A 112 11.11 0.18 7.51
N ARG A 113 10.48 -0.92 7.97
CA ARG A 113 10.35 -2.15 7.20
C ARG A 113 9.52 -1.94 5.94
N LEU A 114 8.41 -1.20 6.02
CA LEU A 114 7.60 -0.83 4.87
C LEU A 114 8.41 0.03 3.89
N LEU A 115 9.05 1.10 4.38
CA LEU A 115 9.88 1.96 3.54
C LEU A 115 10.99 1.16 2.86
N ARG A 116 11.72 0.32 3.60
CA ARG A 116 12.81 -0.51 3.07
C ARG A 116 12.34 -1.51 2.02
N ALA A 117 11.13 -2.06 2.19
CA ALA A 117 10.57 -3.03 1.25
C ALA A 117 10.16 -2.41 -0.09
N VAL A 118 9.77 -1.12 -0.11
CA VAL A 118 9.37 -0.41 -1.33
C VAL A 118 10.44 0.53 -1.87
N TYR A 119 11.50 0.80 -1.12
CA TYR A 119 12.50 1.80 -1.45
C TYR A 119 13.33 1.40 -2.68
N THR A 120 13.39 2.33 -3.63
CA THR A 120 14.32 2.35 -4.75
C THR A 120 14.70 3.81 -5.07
N PRO A 121 15.93 4.09 -5.55
CA PRO A 121 16.42 5.47 -5.65
C PRO A 121 15.74 6.32 -6.74
N GLN A 122 15.09 5.70 -7.72
CA GLN A 122 14.36 6.43 -8.77
C GLN A 122 12.95 6.84 -8.36
N ASN A 123 12.37 6.22 -7.34
CA ASN A 123 11.04 6.53 -6.82
C ASN A 123 11.07 7.77 -5.92
N ILE A 124 9.91 8.24 -5.49
CA ILE A 124 9.78 9.35 -4.55
C ILE A 124 8.73 9.07 -3.48
N TYR A 125 9.02 9.49 -2.25
CA TYR A 125 8.23 9.11 -1.08
C TYR A 125 7.91 10.34 -0.24
N CYS A 126 6.62 10.64 -0.10
CA CYS A 126 6.10 11.62 0.85
C CYS A 126 5.57 10.90 2.08
N VAL A 127 6.10 11.23 3.25
CA VAL A 127 5.72 10.64 4.53
C VAL A 127 4.91 11.64 5.32
N HIS A 128 3.62 11.38 5.49
CA HIS A 128 2.76 12.14 6.38
C HIS A 128 2.77 11.48 7.76
N VAL A 129 3.34 12.15 8.73
CA VAL A 129 3.33 11.73 10.14
C VAL A 129 2.15 12.39 10.85
N ASP A 130 1.31 11.60 11.51
CA ASP A 130 0.20 12.15 12.30
C ASP A 130 0.73 13.11 13.38
N GLN A 131 0.18 14.32 13.46
CA GLN A 131 0.57 15.30 14.48
C GLN A 131 0.31 14.83 15.91
N ASN A 132 -0.61 13.86 16.10
CA ASN A 132 -0.89 13.26 17.40
C ASN A 132 0.12 12.20 17.81
N SER A 133 1.03 11.78 16.93
CA SER A 133 2.11 10.85 17.27
C SER A 133 3.05 11.45 18.31
N SER A 134 3.69 10.60 19.12
CA SER A 134 4.68 11.05 20.10
C SER A 134 5.81 11.84 19.47
N LYS A 135 6.40 12.75 20.20
CA LYS A 135 7.54 13.54 19.69
C LYS A 135 8.76 12.68 19.40
N GLU A 136 8.94 11.60 20.15
CA GLU A 136 9.98 10.60 19.96
C GLU A 136 9.78 9.91 18.59
N TYR A 137 8.56 9.47 18.29
CA TYR A 137 8.20 8.87 17.00
C TYR A 137 8.45 9.84 15.83
N GLN A 138 7.96 11.09 15.94
CA GLN A 138 8.15 12.11 14.90
C GLN A 138 9.65 12.32 14.61
N LYS A 139 10.49 12.48 15.66
CA LYS A 139 11.94 12.64 15.53
C LYS A 139 12.60 11.42 14.88
N ALA A 140 12.18 10.21 15.25
CA ALA A 140 12.74 8.99 14.67
C ALA A 140 12.39 8.87 13.19
N VAL A 141 11.17 9.24 12.77
CA VAL A 141 10.77 9.30 11.36
C VAL A 141 11.62 10.34 10.62
N GLU A 142 11.78 11.56 11.14
CA GLU A 142 12.61 12.60 10.54
C GLU A 142 14.07 12.12 10.38
N ALA A 143 14.62 11.44 11.39
CA ALA A 143 15.98 10.89 11.35
C ALA A 143 16.15 9.81 10.27
N ILE A 144 15.17 8.90 10.12
CA ILE A 144 15.18 7.91 9.03
C ILE A 144 15.10 8.60 7.67
N VAL A 145 14.14 9.49 7.49
CA VAL A 145 13.85 10.19 6.24
C VAL A 145 15.05 11.03 5.78
N SER A 146 15.75 11.70 6.70
CA SER A 146 16.90 12.54 6.40
C SER A 146 18.07 11.79 5.74
N CYS A 147 18.09 10.47 5.84
CA CYS A 147 19.11 9.64 5.19
C CYS A 147 18.89 9.43 3.68
N PHE A 148 17.78 9.92 3.11
CA PHE A 148 17.42 9.68 1.72
C PHE A 148 17.08 10.97 1.00
N SER A 149 17.59 11.17 -0.20
CA SER A 149 17.33 12.38 -1.00
C SER A 149 15.94 12.38 -1.68
N ASN A 150 15.31 11.23 -1.78
CA ASN A 150 14.02 10.99 -2.44
C ASN A 150 12.90 10.58 -1.46
N VAL A 151 13.13 10.74 -0.16
CA VAL A 151 12.13 10.54 0.90
C VAL A 151 12.04 11.83 1.70
N PHE A 152 10.84 12.33 1.95
CA PHE A 152 10.65 13.58 2.70
C PHE A 152 9.36 13.53 3.53
N VAL A 153 9.33 14.28 4.62
CA VAL A 153 8.14 14.49 5.43
C VAL A 153 7.26 15.53 4.73
N ALA A 154 5.94 15.29 4.68
CA ALA A 154 4.99 16.22 4.08
C ALA A 154 5.13 17.64 4.66
N SER A 155 5.05 18.66 3.79
CA SER A 155 5.20 20.07 4.17
C SER A 155 4.10 20.53 5.13
N LYS A 156 2.94 19.86 5.11
CA LYS A 156 1.84 20.09 6.04
C LYS A 156 1.36 18.77 6.61
N LEU A 157 1.36 18.69 7.93
CA LEU A 157 0.87 17.53 8.68
C LEU A 157 -0.55 17.81 9.20
N GLU A 158 -1.33 16.74 9.36
CA GLU A 158 -2.67 16.78 9.93
C GLU A 158 -2.72 15.97 11.24
N SER A 159 -3.60 16.41 12.13
CA SER A 159 -4.05 15.62 13.28
C SER A 159 -5.13 14.67 12.78
N VAL A 160 -4.78 13.41 12.55
CA VAL A 160 -5.65 12.46 11.86
C VAL A 160 -6.66 11.85 12.83
N VAL A 161 -7.94 12.09 12.58
CA VAL A 161 -9.05 11.42 13.27
C VAL A 161 -9.60 10.33 12.38
N TYR A 162 -9.74 9.12 12.93
CA TYR A 162 -10.26 7.96 12.18
C TYR A 162 -11.64 8.27 11.56
N ALA A 163 -11.83 7.87 10.31
CA ALA A 163 -13.05 8.10 9.52
C ALA A 163 -13.42 9.58 9.30
N SER A 164 -12.47 10.50 9.42
CA SER A 164 -12.66 11.92 9.14
C SER A 164 -11.94 12.39 7.88
N TRP A 165 -12.26 13.61 7.46
CA TRP A 165 -11.60 14.31 6.37
C TRP A 165 -10.08 14.40 6.53
N SER A 166 -9.56 14.48 7.76
CA SER A 166 -8.12 14.60 8.01
C SER A 166 -7.31 13.45 7.40
N ARG A 167 -7.90 12.25 7.26
CA ARG A 167 -7.26 11.13 6.57
C ARG A 167 -7.09 11.40 5.07
N VAL A 168 -8.10 11.95 4.41
CA VAL A 168 -8.02 12.36 3.00
C VAL A 168 -7.06 13.54 2.84
N GLN A 169 -7.14 14.51 3.74
CA GLN A 169 -6.27 15.70 3.71
C GLN A 169 -4.79 15.33 3.82
N ALA A 170 -4.44 14.29 4.58
CA ALA A 170 -3.08 13.78 4.67
C ALA A 170 -2.56 13.30 3.30
N ASP A 171 -3.36 12.54 2.55
CA ASP A 171 -3.01 12.13 1.19
C ASP A 171 -2.94 13.35 0.23
N LEU A 172 -3.87 14.30 0.31
CA LEU A 172 -3.86 15.51 -0.52
C LEU A 172 -2.63 16.38 -0.27
N ASN A 173 -2.17 16.50 0.98
CA ASN A 173 -0.94 17.23 1.31
C ASN A 173 0.28 16.55 0.64
N CYS A 174 0.40 15.24 0.75
CA CYS A 174 1.44 14.48 0.05
C CYS A 174 1.32 14.61 -1.49
N MET A 175 0.14 14.53 -2.05
CA MET A 175 -0.09 14.69 -3.50
C MET A 175 0.44 16.04 -3.98
N LYS A 176 0.15 17.12 -3.26
CA LYS A 176 0.63 18.46 -3.57
C LYS A 176 2.16 18.54 -3.57
N ASP A 177 2.81 18.01 -2.54
CA ASP A 177 4.27 18.03 -2.41
C ASP A 177 4.93 17.16 -3.49
N LEU A 178 4.36 15.99 -3.80
CA LEU A 178 4.84 15.09 -4.84
C LEU A 178 4.74 15.71 -6.25
N LEU A 179 3.70 16.49 -6.54
CA LEU A 179 3.60 17.23 -7.80
C LEU A 179 4.69 18.27 -7.96
N ASN A 180 5.10 18.90 -6.87
CA ASN A 180 6.15 19.92 -6.84
C ASN A 180 7.57 19.32 -6.85
N SER A 181 7.69 17.98 -6.79
CA SER A 181 8.98 17.31 -6.80
C SER A 181 9.64 17.34 -8.18
N HIS A 182 10.97 17.19 -8.21
CA HIS A 182 11.72 17.08 -9.46
C HIS A 182 11.59 15.74 -10.15
N VAL A 183 11.08 14.69 -9.45
CA VAL A 183 10.92 13.36 -10.02
C VAL A 183 9.69 13.32 -10.92
N GLN A 184 9.87 12.86 -12.16
CA GLN A 184 8.77 12.70 -13.13
C GLN A 184 8.11 11.33 -12.96
N TRP A 185 7.46 11.13 -11.80
CA TRP A 185 6.78 9.90 -11.48
C TRP A 185 5.52 9.67 -12.35
N ARG A 186 5.17 8.40 -12.58
CA ARG A 186 4.06 7.99 -13.47
C ARG A 186 2.77 7.71 -12.72
N TYR A 187 2.87 7.01 -11.60
CA TYR A 187 1.74 6.64 -10.75
C TYR A 187 2.03 6.99 -9.29
N LEU A 188 0.98 7.28 -8.56
CA LEU A 188 0.98 7.46 -7.11
C LEU A 188 0.24 6.30 -6.46
N LEU A 189 0.84 5.73 -5.42
CA LEU A 189 0.27 4.72 -4.53
C LEU A 189 0.22 5.30 -3.11
N ASN A 190 -0.93 5.15 -2.43
CA ASN A 190 -0.98 5.51 -1.01
C ASN A 190 -0.85 4.27 -0.12
N THR A 191 -0.25 4.46 1.05
CA THR A 191 -0.05 3.41 2.06
C THR A 191 -0.33 3.94 3.45
N CYS A 192 -0.62 3.03 4.38
CA CYS A 192 -0.62 3.31 5.81
C CYS A 192 0.44 2.47 6.54
N GLY A 193 0.71 2.78 7.79
CA GLY A 193 1.80 2.15 8.56
C GLY A 193 1.65 0.64 8.80
N THR A 194 0.48 0.06 8.54
CA THR A 194 0.23 -1.39 8.67
C THR A 194 0.18 -2.13 7.33
N ASP A 195 0.47 -1.45 6.24
CA ASP A 195 0.56 -2.05 4.90
C ASP A 195 1.90 -2.74 4.69
N PHE A 196 1.91 -3.74 3.80
CA PHE A 196 3.16 -4.31 3.33
C PHE A 196 3.04 -4.70 1.85
N PRO A 197 4.12 -4.51 1.02
CA PRO A 197 4.09 -4.92 -0.37
C PRO A 197 4.04 -6.44 -0.49
N ILE A 198 3.34 -6.92 -1.50
CA ILE A 198 3.31 -8.35 -1.90
C ILE A 198 3.86 -8.55 -3.31
N LYS A 199 4.39 -7.49 -3.90
CA LYS A 199 5.07 -7.43 -5.19
C LYS A 199 6.40 -6.71 -5.05
N THR A 200 7.38 -7.10 -5.86
CA THR A 200 8.63 -6.36 -6.02
C THR A 200 8.38 -5.05 -6.78
N ASN A 201 9.31 -4.09 -6.71
CA ASN A 201 9.19 -2.86 -7.48
C ASN A 201 9.09 -3.13 -9.00
N GLY A 202 9.86 -4.10 -9.53
CA GLY A 202 9.75 -4.50 -10.93
C GLY A 202 8.37 -5.07 -11.29
N GLU A 203 7.80 -5.94 -10.46
CA GLU A 203 6.43 -6.46 -10.64
C GLU A 203 5.38 -5.32 -10.56
N MET A 204 5.56 -4.35 -9.67
CA MET A 204 4.71 -3.16 -9.59
C MET A 204 4.78 -2.33 -10.87
N VAL A 205 5.98 -2.07 -11.39
CA VAL A 205 6.16 -1.34 -12.66
C VAL A 205 5.44 -2.04 -13.80
N GLN A 206 5.57 -3.36 -13.91
CA GLN A 206 4.87 -4.15 -14.94
C GLN A 206 3.34 -4.02 -14.81
N ALA A 207 2.80 -4.17 -13.61
CA ALA A 207 1.37 -4.04 -13.35
C ALA A 207 0.85 -2.62 -13.67
N LEU A 208 1.59 -1.59 -13.28
CA LEU A 208 1.23 -0.19 -13.56
C LEU A 208 1.30 0.16 -15.04
N LYS A 209 2.27 -0.36 -15.77
CA LYS A 209 2.35 -0.21 -17.24
C LYS A 209 1.17 -0.87 -17.93
N ALA A 210 0.74 -2.04 -17.45
CA ALA A 210 -0.43 -2.74 -17.99
C ALA A 210 -1.75 -1.95 -17.80
N LEU A 211 -1.83 -1.04 -16.83
CA LEU A 211 -2.97 -0.14 -16.67
C LEU A 211 -3.11 0.85 -17.85
N ASN A 212 -2.04 1.10 -18.60
CA ASN A 212 -2.03 1.97 -19.77
C ASN A 212 -2.70 3.35 -19.52
N GLY A 213 -2.29 4.02 -18.45
CA GLY A 213 -2.80 5.35 -18.08
C GLY A 213 -4.15 5.35 -17.33
N ARG A 214 -4.71 4.18 -17.03
CA ARG A 214 -5.91 4.06 -16.20
C ARG A 214 -5.55 4.01 -14.71
N ASN A 215 -6.45 4.51 -13.89
CA ASN A 215 -6.35 4.34 -12.44
C ASN A 215 -6.85 2.95 -12.03
N SER A 216 -6.45 2.48 -10.85
CA SER A 216 -6.96 1.26 -10.25
C SER A 216 -7.25 1.48 -8.77
N MET A 217 -8.52 1.50 -8.43
CA MET A 217 -9.05 1.60 -7.08
C MET A 217 -10.43 0.98 -7.04
N GLU A 218 -10.85 0.56 -5.88
CA GLU A 218 -12.19 0.00 -5.70
C GLU A 218 -13.25 1.08 -5.92
N SER A 219 -14.30 0.75 -6.65
CA SER A 219 -15.41 1.66 -6.90
C SER A 219 -16.66 0.88 -7.30
N GLU A 220 -17.60 0.77 -6.39
CA GLU A 220 -18.87 0.04 -6.57
C GLU A 220 -20.08 0.94 -6.39
N ALA A 221 -21.22 0.49 -6.92
CA ALA A 221 -22.50 1.16 -6.70
C ALA A 221 -22.85 1.17 -5.20
N THR A 222 -23.22 2.33 -4.70
CA THR A 222 -23.48 2.52 -3.28
C THR A 222 -24.83 1.94 -2.86
N ASN A 223 -24.81 1.08 -1.86
CA ASN A 223 -26.05 0.62 -1.21
C ASN A 223 -26.61 1.68 -0.24
N ASP A 224 -27.89 1.53 0.15
CA ASP A 224 -28.56 2.53 0.97
C ASP A 224 -27.96 2.69 2.37
N TYR A 225 -27.37 1.63 2.93
CA TYR A 225 -26.68 1.71 4.21
C TYR A 225 -25.44 2.62 4.12
N LYS A 226 -24.62 2.47 3.09
CA LYS A 226 -23.42 3.29 2.89
C LYS A 226 -23.76 4.75 2.56
N LYS A 227 -24.92 5.05 1.96
CA LYS A 227 -25.38 6.42 1.69
C LYS A 227 -25.51 7.26 2.97
N SER A 228 -25.78 6.65 4.10
CA SER A 228 -25.85 7.35 5.39
C SER A 228 -24.57 8.07 5.78
N ARG A 229 -23.43 7.70 5.18
CA ARG A 229 -22.12 8.30 5.44
C ARG A 229 -22.00 9.75 4.96
N TRP A 230 -22.81 10.16 3.99
CA TRP A 230 -22.78 11.51 3.43
C TRP A 230 -24.16 12.20 3.33
N GLN A 231 -25.22 11.54 3.79
CA GLN A 231 -26.56 12.16 3.81
C GLN A 231 -26.77 13.14 4.96
N TYR A 232 -25.88 13.13 5.94
CA TYR A 232 -25.93 14.00 7.11
C TYR A 232 -24.58 14.69 7.31
N HIS A 233 -24.60 15.83 7.99
CA HIS A 233 -23.39 16.47 8.48
C HIS A 233 -22.82 15.68 9.66
N PHE A 234 -21.50 15.60 9.75
CA PHE A 234 -20.78 14.96 10.85
C PHE A 234 -19.86 15.99 11.52
N ASN A 235 -19.88 16.01 12.83
CA ASN A 235 -18.95 16.79 13.65
C ASN A 235 -17.72 15.94 13.94
N VAL A 236 -16.55 16.56 13.86
CA VAL A 236 -15.27 15.91 14.16
C VAL A 236 -14.72 16.48 15.45
N THR A 237 -14.55 15.60 16.44
CA THR A 237 -13.82 15.85 17.70
C THR A 237 -12.68 14.82 17.78
N ASN A 238 -12.54 14.10 18.87
CA ASN A 238 -11.69 12.90 18.92
C ASN A 238 -12.29 11.70 18.14
N THR A 239 -13.56 11.81 17.75
CA THR A 239 -14.30 10.85 16.94
C THR A 239 -15.20 11.60 15.97
N VAL A 240 -15.73 10.88 14.98
CA VAL A 240 -16.69 11.43 14.00
C VAL A 240 -18.10 11.10 14.47
N ILE A 241 -18.92 12.13 14.70
CA ILE A 241 -20.27 12.02 15.28
C ILE A 241 -21.29 12.56 14.27
N ARG A 242 -22.28 11.70 13.91
CA ARG A 242 -23.38 12.11 13.04
C ARG A 242 -24.27 13.15 13.74
N THR A 243 -24.66 14.17 12.98
CA THR A 243 -25.69 15.12 13.39
C THR A 243 -27.06 14.70 12.82
N ASP A 244 -28.12 15.40 13.22
CA ASP A 244 -29.47 15.21 12.64
C ASP A 244 -29.72 16.15 11.44
N VAL A 245 -28.74 16.95 11.06
CA VAL A 245 -28.84 17.88 9.94
C VAL A 245 -28.48 17.17 8.63
N ARG A 246 -29.42 17.16 7.69
CA ARG A 246 -29.19 16.59 6.36
C ARG A 246 -28.27 17.50 5.53
N LYS A 247 -27.35 16.90 4.81
CA LYS A 247 -26.53 17.60 3.82
C LYS A 247 -27.30 17.89 2.53
N SER A 248 -26.87 18.95 1.84
CA SER A 248 -27.25 19.15 0.44
C SER A 248 -26.74 18.00 -0.44
N PRO A 249 -27.37 17.74 -1.59
CA PRO A 249 -26.81 16.79 -2.56
C PRO A 249 -25.36 17.12 -2.93
N PRO A 250 -24.54 16.11 -3.33
CA PRO A 250 -23.19 16.34 -3.82
C PRO A 250 -23.16 17.33 -4.98
N PRO A 251 -22.18 18.24 -5.06
CA PRO A 251 -22.10 19.29 -6.09
C PRO A 251 -21.53 18.75 -7.42
N ILE A 252 -21.88 17.55 -7.80
CA ILE A 252 -21.45 16.86 -9.01
C ILE A 252 -22.65 16.23 -9.73
N SER A 253 -22.53 16.03 -11.04
CA SER A 253 -23.57 15.36 -11.84
C SER A 253 -23.49 13.83 -11.80
N SER A 254 -22.33 13.27 -11.43
CA SER A 254 -22.14 11.83 -11.29
C SER A 254 -22.77 11.29 -10.02
N PRO A 255 -23.26 10.02 -10.03
CA PRO A 255 -23.62 9.34 -8.79
C PRO A 255 -22.41 9.20 -7.86
N MET A 256 -22.67 9.08 -6.55
CA MET A 256 -21.67 8.71 -5.57
C MET A 256 -21.43 7.20 -5.58
N PHE A 257 -20.16 6.81 -5.51
CA PHE A 257 -19.71 5.43 -5.44
C PHE A 257 -19.00 5.16 -4.12
N THR A 258 -18.86 3.90 -3.75
CA THR A 258 -18.11 3.48 -2.55
C THR A 258 -16.99 2.52 -2.93
N GLY A 259 -15.93 2.58 -2.15
CA GLY A 259 -14.75 1.73 -2.27
C GLY A 259 -13.97 1.71 -0.97
N ASN A 260 -12.67 1.55 -1.07
CA ASN A 260 -11.77 1.66 0.07
C ASN A 260 -10.85 2.90 -0.04
N ALA A 261 -10.04 3.11 0.98
CA ALA A 261 -9.13 4.26 1.09
C ALA A 261 -7.88 4.18 0.19
N TYR A 262 -7.68 3.08 -0.53
CA TYR A 262 -6.43 2.79 -1.22
C TYR A 262 -6.53 3.04 -2.71
N ILE A 263 -5.54 3.75 -3.25
CA ILE A 263 -5.55 4.22 -4.63
C ILE A 263 -4.24 3.90 -5.35
N VAL A 264 -4.39 3.61 -6.62
CA VAL A 264 -3.32 3.59 -7.63
C VAL A 264 -3.75 4.55 -8.73
N VAL A 265 -3.13 5.72 -8.80
CA VAL A 265 -3.59 6.81 -9.68
C VAL A 265 -2.46 7.39 -10.49
N THR A 266 -2.78 7.87 -11.68
CA THR A 266 -1.82 8.54 -12.57
C THR A 266 -1.44 9.92 -12.05
N ARG A 267 -0.29 10.44 -12.50
CA ARG A 267 0.09 11.84 -12.24
C ARG A 267 -0.99 12.81 -12.74
N ALA A 268 -1.55 12.57 -13.92
CA ALA A 268 -2.62 13.40 -14.50
C ALA A 268 -3.89 13.42 -13.63
N PHE A 269 -4.23 12.29 -12.99
CA PHE A 269 -5.31 12.25 -11.99
C PHE A 269 -5.01 13.22 -10.84
N VAL A 270 -3.81 13.15 -10.27
CA VAL A 270 -3.43 14.00 -9.13
C VAL A 270 -3.42 15.48 -9.52
N GLU A 271 -2.88 15.83 -10.69
CA GLU A 271 -2.93 17.20 -11.24
C GLU A 271 -4.37 17.70 -11.38
N HIS A 272 -5.26 16.87 -11.91
CA HIS A 272 -6.68 17.18 -12.07
C HIS A 272 -7.37 17.38 -10.70
N VAL A 273 -7.16 16.49 -9.75
CA VAL A 273 -7.71 16.62 -8.39
C VAL A 273 -7.32 17.95 -7.74
N MET A 274 -6.10 18.43 -7.98
CA MET A 274 -5.61 19.69 -7.40
C MET A 274 -6.13 20.96 -8.09
N GLN A 275 -6.61 20.87 -9.34
CA GLN A 275 -6.88 22.04 -10.17
C GLN A 275 -8.34 22.14 -10.64
N ASP A 276 -9.03 21.02 -10.82
CA ASP A 276 -10.36 21.01 -11.38
C ASP A 276 -11.41 21.57 -10.41
N ARG A 277 -12.27 22.46 -10.91
CA ARG A 277 -13.24 23.17 -10.10
C ARG A 277 -14.34 22.27 -9.54
N GLU A 278 -14.85 21.33 -10.34
CA GLU A 278 -15.90 20.40 -9.91
C GLU A 278 -15.37 19.48 -8.81
N VAL A 279 -14.15 18.96 -8.99
CA VAL A 279 -13.47 18.15 -7.98
C VAL A 279 -13.20 18.94 -6.71
N GLN A 280 -12.72 20.18 -6.81
CA GLN A 280 -12.49 21.03 -5.63
C GLN A 280 -13.79 21.32 -4.84
N GLN A 281 -14.91 21.49 -5.53
CA GLN A 281 -16.23 21.63 -4.89
C GLN A 281 -16.65 20.33 -4.18
N LEU A 282 -16.38 19.18 -4.78
CA LEU A 282 -16.63 17.88 -4.14
C LEU A 282 -15.74 17.72 -2.91
N LEU A 283 -14.44 18.01 -3.00
CA LEU A 283 -13.52 17.95 -1.85
C LEU A 283 -14.00 18.80 -0.68
N GLU A 284 -14.47 20.02 -0.94
CA GLU A 284 -14.99 20.89 0.11
C GLU A 284 -16.30 20.34 0.71
N TRP A 285 -17.17 19.77 -0.13
CA TRP A 285 -18.42 19.15 0.30
C TRP A 285 -18.18 17.89 1.17
N GLU A 286 -17.10 17.13 0.92
CA GLU A 286 -16.76 15.90 1.63
C GLU A 286 -16.22 16.11 3.05
N ARG A 287 -15.85 17.34 3.43
CA ARG A 287 -15.12 17.62 4.68
C ARG A 287 -15.82 17.18 5.95
N ASP A 288 -17.11 17.15 5.94
CA ASP A 288 -17.95 16.77 7.07
C ASP A 288 -18.83 15.54 6.81
N THR A 289 -18.32 14.61 6.01
CA THR A 289 -18.88 13.29 5.80
C THR A 289 -18.17 12.23 6.67
N TYR A 290 -18.72 11.03 6.76
CA TYR A 290 -18.13 9.90 7.49
C TYR A 290 -17.31 9.02 6.53
N SER A 291 -16.04 8.75 6.87
CA SER A 291 -15.11 7.99 6.03
C SER A 291 -15.07 8.48 4.56
N PRO A 292 -14.76 9.76 4.31
CA PRO A 292 -14.74 10.31 2.95
C PRO A 292 -13.74 9.58 2.03
N ASP A 293 -12.69 9.01 2.55
CA ASP A 293 -11.72 8.17 1.85
C ASP A 293 -12.34 6.90 1.22
N GLU A 294 -13.49 6.43 1.75
CA GLU A 294 -14.19 5.25 1.24
C GLU A 294 -15.28 5.58 0.19
N HIS A 295 -15.45 6.85 -0.20
CA HIS A 295 -16.39 7.21 -1.26
C HIS A 295 -15.90 8.33 -2.20
N LEU A 296 -15.01 9.22 -1.77
CA LEU A 296 -14.43 10.25 -2.61
C LEU A 296 -13.67 9.65 -3.80
N TRP A 297 -12.65 8.83 -3.50
CA TRP A 297 -11.81 8.23 -4.54
C TRP A 297 -12.60 7.33 -5.47
N ALA A 298 -13.51 6.54 -4.92
CA ALA A 298 -14.42 5.68 -5.66
C ALA A 298 -15.33 6.48 -6.62
N THR A 299 -15.78 7.65 -6.20
CA THR A 299 -16.60 8.55 -7.04
C THR A 299 -15.77 9.16 -8.16
N LEU A 300 -14.58 9.69 -7.85
CA LEU A 300 -13.67 10.23 -8.85
C LEU A 300 -13.27 9.19 -9.91
N GLN A 301 -13.12 7.92 -9.53
CA GLN A 301 -12.83 6.81 -10.46
C GLN A 301 -13.93 6.62 -11.51
N ARG A 302 -15.15 7.09 -11.26
CA ARG A 302 -16.29 6.94 -12.17
C ARG A 302 -16.68 8.21 -12.93
N MET A 303 -16.09 9.35 -12.58
CA MET A 303 -16.35 10.61 -13.26
C MET A 303 -15.62 10.64 -14.62
N PRO A 304 -16.33 10.77 -15.77
CA PRO A 304 -15.71 10.71 -17.10
C PRO A 304 -14.68 11.83 -17.37
N SER A 305 -14.81 12.97 -16.67
CA SER A 305 -13.89 14.11 -16.80
C SER A 305 -12.53 13.85 -16.13
N VAL A 306 -12.44 12.89 -15.21
CA VAL A 306 -11.24 12.62 -14.42
C VAL A 306 -10.26 11.76 -15.22
N PRO A 307 -8.99 12.18 -15.38
CA PRO A 307 -7.99 11.41 -16.12
C PRO A 307 -7.78 10.01 -15.55
N GLY A 308 -7.75 9.01 -16.43
CA GLY A 308 -7.56 7.61 -16.03
C GLY A 308 -8.76 6.96 -15.34
N SER A 309 -9.89 7.66 -15.25
CA SER A 309 -11.13 7.13 -14.70
C SER A 309 -11.65 5.94 -15.52
N MET A 310 -12.45 5.11 -14.88
CA MET A 310 -13.17 4.01 -15.51
C MET A 310 -14.67 4.28 -15.32
N PRO A 311 -15.36 4.73 -16.38
CA PRO A 311 -16.80 5.05 -16.31
C PRO A 311 -17.61 3.89 -15.75
N ALA A 312 -18.74 4.20 -15.09
CA ALA A 312 -19.62 3.20 -14.48
C ALA A 312 -20.02 2.11 -15.49
N ASN A 313 -19.84 0.86 -15.09
CA ASN A 313 -20.24 -0.30 -15.84
C ASN A 313 -21.07 -1.22 -14.92
N ILE A 314 -22.10 -1.86 -15.46
CA ILE A 314 -23.06 -2.73 -14.74
C ILE A 314 -22.36 -3.91 -14.04
N LYS A 315 -21.12 -4.25 -14.43
CA LYS A 315 -20.38 -5.40 -13.90
C LYS A 315 -19.57 -5.14 -12.63
N TYR A 316 -19.62 -3.93 -12.06
CA TYR A 316 -18.82 -3.61 -10.88
C TYR A 316 -19.59 -3.92 -9.58
N ASP A 317 -19.91 -5.17 -9.45
CA ASP A 317 -20.26 -5.77 -8.16
C ASP A 317 -18.95 -6.24 -7.50
N VAL A 318 -18.17 -5.28 -6.94
CA VAL A 318 -16.96 -5.49 -6.68
C VAL A 318 -16.32 -5.82 -5.42
N SER A 319 -15.45 -6.68 -5.27
CA SER A 319 -14.62 -6.97 -4.11
C SER A 319 -13.30 -6.20 -4.20
N ASP A 320 -12.71 -5.86 -3.05
CA ASP A 320 -11.34 -5.35 -2.91
C ASP A 320 -10.32 -6.19 -3.69
N MET A 321 -10.67 -7.42 -4.03
CA MET A 321 -9.82 -8.37 -4.74
C MET A 321 -9.63 -8.05 -6.24
N GLN A 322 -10.31 -7.06 -6.79
CA GLN A 322 -10.19 -6.68 -8.20
C GLN A 322 -9.33 -5.42 -8.42
N ALA A 323 -9.26 -4.51 -7.46
CA ALA A 323 -8.41 -3.34 -7.53
C ALA A 323 -6.94 -3.71 -7.23
N LEU A 324 -5.99 -3.12 -7.98
CA LEU A 324 -4.56 -3.42 -7.75
C LEU A 324 -4.01 -2.83 -6.47
N ALA A 325 -4.66 -1.82 -5.91
CA ALA A 325 -4.11 -1.05 -4.80
C ALA A 325 -3.84 -1.92 -3.56
N ARG A 326 -4.83 -2.72 -3.14
CA ARG A 326 -4.74 -3.40 -1.85
C ARG A 326 -5.56 -4.68 -1.81
N VAL A 327 -5.00 -5.73 -1.23
CA VAL A 327 -5.77 -6.90 -0.81
C VAL A 327 -6.04 -6.86 0.69
N VAL A 328 -7.28 -7.17 1.06
CA VAL A 328 -7.77 -7.22 2.44
C VAL A 328 -8.58 -8.50 2.63
N LYS A 329 -8.35 -9.23 3.71
CA LYS A 329 -9.23 -10.34 4.12
C LYS A 329 -10.22 -9.84 5.17
N TRP A 330 -11.50 -9.82 4.82
CA TRP A 330 -12.59 -9.50 5.73
C TRP A 330 -13.11 -10.77 6.44
N SER A 331 -13.30 -10.70 7.74
CA SER A 331 -13.75 -11.86 8.55
C SER A 331 -15.09 -12.43 8.09
N TYR A 332 -16.01 -11.58 7.61
CA TYR A 332 -17.33 -11.96 7.16
C TYR A 332 -17.37 -12.57 5.76
N LEU A 333 -16.28 -12.51 4.99
CA LEU A 333 -16.14 -13.17 3.69
C LEU A 333 -15.28 -14.44 3.76
N ALA A 334 -14.58 -14.64 4.88
CA ALA A 334 -13.70 -15.79 5.06
C ALA A 334 -14.48 -17.07 5.36
N GLY A 335 -14.06 -18.18 4.77
CA GLY A 335 -14.71 -19.47 4.95
C GLY A 335 -14.02 -20.60 4.21
N ASP A 336 -14.70 -21.69 3.98
CA ASP A 336 -14.18 -22.75 3.10
C ASP A 336 -14.34 -22.34 1.63
N MET A 337 -13.21 -22.30 0.92
CA MET A 337 -13.21 -21.99 -0.52
C MET A 337 -13.96 -23.02 -1.35
N LYS A 338 -14.13 -24.25 -0.87
CA LYS A 338 -14.94 -25.29 -1.51
C LYS A 338 -16.44 -24.96 -1.46
N ASP A 339 -16.85 -24.18 -0.44
CA ASP A 339 -18.21 -23.69 -0.27
C ASP A 339 -18.42 -22.30 -0.89
N GLY A 340 -17.45 -21.81 -1.68
CA GLY A 340 -17.56 -20.57 -2.43
C GLY A 340 -17.03 -19.32 -1.71
N ALA A 341 -16.42 -19.45 -0.53
CA ALA A 341 -15.75 -18.33 0.11
C ALA A 341 -14.53 -17.86 -0.75
N PRO A 342 -14.26 -16.55 -0.85
CA PRO A 342 -13.14 -16.05 -1.65
C PRO A 342 -11.77 -16.41 -1.07
N TYR A 343 -11.69 -16.72 0.23
CA TYR A 343 -10.44 -17.09 0.91
C TYR A 343 -10.71 -17.81 2.25
N TYR A 344 -9.74 -18.60 2.70
CA TYR A 344 -9.74 -19.19 4.03
C TYR A 344 -9.65 -18.14 5.15
N PRO A 345 -10.09 -18.47 6.39
CA PRO A 345 -9.91 -17.60 7.53
C PRO A 345 -8.47 -17.12 7.74
N CYS A 346 -8.34 -15.97 8.37
CA CYS A 346 -7.06 -15.38 8.77
C CYS A 346 -6.29 -16.31 9.71
N THR A 347 -5.02 -16.52 9.46
CA THR A 347 -4.15 -17.34 10.33
C THR A 347 -3.53 -16.53 11.49
N GLY A 348 -3.55 -15.21 11.40
CA GLY A 348 -3.19 -14.30 12.48
C GLY A 348 -4.38 -13.95 13.37
N THR A 349 -4.78 -12.68 13.39
CA THR A 349 -5.94 -12.20 14.16
C THR A 349 -6.79 -11.22 13.36
N TYR A 350 -7.97 -10.88 13.87
CA TYR A 350 -8.81 -9.85 13.25
C TYR A 350 -8.81 -8.56 14.09
N ARG A 351 -8.65 -7.43 13.41
CA ARG A 351 -8.80 -6.09 13.99
C ARG A 351 -9.81 -5.30 13.16
N ARG A 352 -10.97 -4.96 13.76
CA ARG A 352 -12.10 -4.32 13.06
C ARG A 352 -12.55 -5.10 11.81
N ALA A 353 -12.74 -6.41 11.96
CA ALA A 353 -13.09 -7.35 10.90
C ALA A 353 -12.03 -7.55 9.80
N VAL A 354 -10.89 -6.86 9.84
CA VAL A 354 -9.79 -7.02 8.89
C VAL A 354 -8.71 -7.94 9.47
N CYS A 355 -8.24 -8.88 8.67
CA CYS A 355 -7.14 -9.78 9.03
C CYS A 355 -5.84 -9.00 9.28
N VAL A 356 -5.24 -9.21 10.43
CA VAL A 356 -3.82 -8.97 10.65
C VAL A 356 -3.13 -10.28 10.32
N TYR A 357 -2.43 -10.32 9.19
CA TYR A 357 -1.96 -11.55 8.58
C TYR A 357 -0.96 -12.31 9.45
N GLY A 358 -1.15 -13.61 9.54
CA GLY A 358 -0.17 -14.55 10.08
C GLY A 358 0.64 -15.22 8.97
N VAL A 359 1.67 -15.95 9.37
CA VAL A 359 2.59 -16.63 8.44
C VAL A 359 1.87 -17.62 7.51
N GLY A 360 0.81 -18.27 7.97
CA GLY A 360 -0.02 -19.15 7.14
C GLY A 360 -0.79 -18.45 6.01
N ASP A 361 -0.92 -17.12 6.05
CA ASP A 361 -1.54 -16.34 4.97
C ASP A 361 -0.56 -16.03 3.83
N VAL A 362 0.75 -16.10 4.07
CA VAL A 362 1.81 -15.69 3.12
C VAL A 362 1.70 -16.40 1.76
N PRO A 363 1.49 -17.72 1.67
CA PRO A 363 1.34 -18.38 0.37
C PRO A 363 0.16 -17.88 -0.45
N TRP A 364 -0.95 -17.53 0.23
CA TRP A 364 -2.11 -16.97 -0.43
C TRP A 364 -1.84 -15.55 -0.90
N LEU A 365 -1.22 -14.70 -0.08
CA LEU A 365 -0.85 -13.32 -0.41
C LEU A 365 0.05 -13.24 -1.64
N LEU A 366 1.07 -14.08 -1.74
CA LEU A 366 2.02 -14.10 -2.86
C LEU A 366 1.36 -14.42 -4.22
N ARG A 367 0.21 -15.10 -4.19
CA ARG A 367 -0.57 -15.41 -5.39
C ARG A 367 -1.54 -14.30 -5.82
N GLN A 368 -1.77 -13.29 -4.95
CA GLN A 368 -2.69 -12.20 -5.27
C GLN A 368 -2.12 -11.26 -6.34
N GLN A 369 -2.99 -10.57 -7.06
CA GLN A 369 -2.61 -9.61 -8.11
C GLN A 369 -2.28 -8.22 -7.56
N GLN A 370 -2.77 -7.90 -6.37
CA GLN A 370 -2.59 -6.62 -5.72
C GLN A 370 -1.12 -6.31 -5.42
N LEU A 371 -0.83 -5.02 -5.30
CA LEU A 371 0.53 -4.54 -5.04
C LEU A 371 0.90 -4.63 -3.56
N PHE A 372 -0.09 -4.43 -2.69
CA PHE A 372 0.06 -4.43 -1.24
C PHE A 372 -1.02 -5.28 -0.57
N ALA A 373 -0.78 -5.63 0.68
CA ALA A 373 -1.77 -6.23 1.58
C ALA A 373 -1.87 -5.42 2.89
N ASN A 374 -3.06 -5.42 3.49
CA ASN A 374 -3.37 -4.81 4.77
C ASN A 374 -4.17 -5.82 5.61
N LYS A 375 -3.79 -6.14 6.86
CA LYS A 375 -2.80 -5.48 7.73
C LYS A 375 -1.67 -6.41 8.11
N PHE A 376 -0.50 -5.82 8.42
CA PHE A 376 0.59 -6.50 9.09
C PHE A 376 0.91 -5.82 10.42
N ASP A 377 1.28 -6.63 11.42
CA ASP A 377 1.66 -6.16 12.74
C ASP A 377 2.72 -7.13 13.30
N PRO A 378 3.96 -6.67 13.56
CA PRO A 378 5.02 -7.53 14.08
C PRO A 378 4.73 -8.07 15.49
N GLU A 379 3.82 -7.44 16.25
CA GLU A 379 3.37 -7.96 17.54
C GLU A 379 2.40 -9.14 17.41
N VAL A 380 1.72 -9.25 16.26
CA VAL A 380 0.83 -10.38 15.95
C VAL A 380 1.63 -11.52 15.33
N ASP A 381 2.39 -11.25 14.27
CA ASP A 381 3.23 -12.25 13.60
C ASP A 381 4.42 -11.59 12.86
N ASP A 382 5.57 -11.52 13.54
CA ASP A 382 6.80 -10.99 12.96
C ASP A 382 7.36 -11.90 11.85
N VAL A 383 7.10 -13.20 11.94
CA VAL A 383 7.58 -14.19 10.95
C VAL A 383 6.90 -13.97 9.60
N ALA A 384 5.59 -13.65 9.59
CA ALA A 384 4.88 -13.32 8.37
C ALA A 384 5.58 -12.19 7.60
N ILE A 385 5.98 -11.11 8.31
CA ILE A 385 6.65 -9.96 7.70
C ILE A 385 8.06 -10.32 7.22
N ARG A 386 8.83 -11.06 8.03
CA ARG A 386 10.19 -11.49 7.66
C ARG A 386 10.19 -12.42 6.43
N CYS A 387 9.24 -13.34 6.35
CA CYS A 387 9.10 -14.21 5.19
C CYS A 387 8.74 -13.39 3.94
N MET A 388 7.85 -12.39 4.06
CA MET A 388 7.55 -11.48 2.95
C MET A 388 8.78 -10.68 2.51
N GLU A 389 9.54 -10.10 3.45
CA GLU A 389 10.80 -9.39 3.18
C GLU A 389 11.79 -10.26 2.43
N SER A 390 12.01 -11.48 2.91
CA SER A 390 12.96 -12.44 2.31
C SER A 390 12.57 -12.80 0.87
N VAL A 391 11.30 -13.14 0.65
CA VAL A 391 10.81 -13.53 -0.68
C VAL A 391 10.87 -12.37 -1.67
N LEU A 392 10.40 -11.20 -1.27
CA LEU A 392 10.41 -10.02 -2.15
C LEU A 392 11.84 -9.62 -2.50
N ARG A 393 12.75 -9.66 -1.52
CA ARG A 393 14.16 -9.39 -1.76
C ARG A 393 14.79 -10.39 -2.72
N PHE A 394 14.55 -11.68 -2.49
CA PHE A 394 15.03 -12.74 -3.34
C PHE A 394 14.53 -12.58 -4.79
N LYS A 395 13.24 -12.33 -4.98
CA LYS A 395 12.64 -12.09 -6.30
C LYS A 395 13.20 -10.84 -6.98
N ALA A 396 13.43 -9.75 -6.21
CA ALA A 396 13.91 -8.49 -6.76
C ALA A 396 15.33 -8.58 -7.31
N VAL A 397 16.23 -9.32 -6.64
CA VAL A 397 17.67 -9.33 -6.99
C VAL A 397 18.08 -10.48 -7.89
N ARG A 398 17.27 -11.53 -8.04
CA ARG A 398 17.56 -12.60 -9.00
C ARG A 398 17.07 -12.23 -10.39
N PRO A 399 17.88 -12.47 -11.43
CA PRO A 399 17.41 -12.41 -12.79
C PRO A 399 16.27 -13.42 -12.95
N VAL A 400 15.16 -13.01 -13.53
CA VAL A 400 14.15 -13.93 -13.99
C VAL A 400 14.79 -14.74 -15.12
N THR A 401 15.19 -15.98 -14.84
CA THR A 401 15.52 -16.94 -15.90
C THR A 401 14.18 -17.33 -16.52
N HIS A 402 13.90 -16.78 -17.70
CA HIS A 402 12.79 -17.18 -18.55
C HIS A 402 13.14 -18.52 -19.26
#